data_aebc12b0151fdfd36aaea8a6c6ce566d
#
_entry.id   aebc12b0151fdfd36aaea8a6c6ce566d
#
_cell.length_a   1.000
_cell.length_b   1.000
_cell.length_c   1.000
_cell.angle_alpha   90.00
_cell.angle_beta   90.00
_cell.angle_gamma   90.00
#
_symmetry.space_group_name_H-M   'P 1'
#
loop_
_entity.id
_entity.type
_entity.pdbx_description
1 polymer ?
#
loop_
_entity_poly.entity_id
_entity_poly.type
_entity_poly.pdbx_seq_one_letter_code
_entity_poly.pdbx_strand_id
1 'polypeptide(L)'
;INSERAIVKVFTEKTISTYEVEEYDKDYTEGDSKLLEEIPNPLGVIPAVNVFNLRGNKRPIGISDLADVAFLQQSIYNDYSEKEQLIRLANHPSLVKTPNVEASAGAGAIIEIPEDLDSALKPYIIQPSGQNLDGIMKCIQNKVDAIDRITHMGSVRATGSQIASGIALQTEFQLLNARLSEKADYLENSE
;
A
#
# COMPACT_ATOMS: atom_id res chain seq x y z
N ILE A 1 -24.65 12.80 15.93
CA ILE A 1 -23.70 13.14 14.86
C ILE A 1 -22.78 14.17 15.48
N ASN A 2 -21.57 13.77 15.91
CA ASN A 2 -20.55 14.69 16.41
C ASN A 2 -19.98 15.40 15.19
N SER A 3 -20.27 16.70 15.02
CA SER A 3 -19.49 17.57 14.12
C SER A 3 -18.09 17.72 14.73
N GLU A 4 -17.07 17.20 14.08
CA GLU A 4 -15.70 17.43 14.48
C GLU A 4 -15.35 18.89 14.19
N ARG A 5 -15.02 19.63 15.22
CA ARG A 5 -14.56 21.02 15.12
C ARG A 5 -13.04 21.04 15.00
N ALA A 6 -12.53 21.64 13.96
CA ALA A 6 -11.09 21.82 13.77
C ALA A 6 -10.70 23.28 14.10
N ILE A 7 -9.56 23.45 14.79
CA ILE A 7 -8.95 24.75 15.03
C ILE A 7 -7.79 24.95 14.05
N VAL A 8 -7.87 25.96 13.20
CA VAL A 8 -6.86 26.31 12.21
C VAL A 8 -6.18 27.61 12.62
N LYS A 9 -4.84 27.63 12.69
CA LYS A 9 -4.05 28.83 12.90
C LYS A 9 -3.40 29.27 11.59
N VAL A 10 -3.64 30.50 11.22
CA VAL A 10 -3.06 31.14 10.03
C VAL A 10 -2.02 32.15 10.48
N PHE A 11 -0.78 31.96 10.04
CA PHE A 11 0.34 32.85 10.32
C PHE A 11 0.61 33.74 9.11
N THR A 12 0.58 35.03 9.34
CA THR A 12 1.03 36.03 8.36
C THR A 12 2.23 36.79 8.94
N GLU A 13 2.88 37.62 8.15
CA GLU A 13 3.95 38.50 8.66
C GLU A 13 3.45 39.46 9.74
N LYS A 14 2.16 39.88 9.67
CA LYS A 14 1.58 40.88 10.54
C LYS A 14 0.75 40.31 11.69
N THR A 15 0.01 39.24 11.45
CA THR A 15 -0.99 38.70 12.37
C THR A 15 -0.94 37.17 12.48
N ILE A 16 -1.38 36.67 13.63
CA ILE A 16 -1.66 35.26 13.85
C ILE A 16 -3.16 35.17 14.13
N SER A 17 -3.89 34.53 13.24
CA SER A 17 -5.36 34.41 13.30
C SER A 17 -5.75 32.96 13.59
N THR A 18 -6.65 32.76 14.56
CA THR A 18 -7.17 31.43 14.94
C THR A 18 -8.62 31.32 14.50
N TYR A 19 -8.91 30.30 13.70
CA TYR A 19 -10.25 30.03 13.17
C TYR A 19 -10.80 28.71 13.72
N GLU A 20 -12.10 28.66 13.99
CA GLU A 20 -12.88 27.45 14.21
C GLU A 20 -13.56 27.06 12.90
N VAL A 21 -13.37 25.80 12.47
CA VAL A 21 -13.95 25.24 11.24
C VAL A 21 -14.88 24.11 11.65
N GLU A 22 -16.16 24.19 11.26
CA GLU A 22 -17.19 23.22 11.70
C GLU A 22 -17.19 21.91 10.90
N GLU A 23 -16.67 21.90 9.68
CA GLU A 23 -16.60 20.72 8.84
C GLU A 23 -15.32 20.76 7.98
N TYR A 24 -14.52 19.69 8.05
CA TYR A 24 -13.33 19.57 7.23
C TYR A 24 -13.73 18.97 5.87
N ASP A 25 -14.25 19.76 4.97
CA ASP A 25 -14.40 19.35 3.57
C ASP A 25 -13.12 19.66 2.80
N LYS A 26 -12.79 18.82 1.82
CA LYS A 26 -11.54 18.90 1.04
C LYS A 26 -11.41 20.17 0.19
N ASP A 27 -12.51 20.86 -0.04
CA ASP A 27 -12.56 22.12 -0.77
C ASP A 27 -12.84 23.27 0.21
N TYR A 28 -11.76 23.84 0.72
CA TYR A 28 -11.78 24.98 1.64
C TYR A 28 -12.41 26.20 0.96
N THR A 29 -13.67 26.48 1.27
CA THR A 29 -14.32 27.73 0.91
C THR A 29 -14.39 28.65 2.13
N GLU A 30 -13.99 29.90 1.96
CA GLU A 30 -13.86 30.95 2.99
C GLU A 30 -15.15 31.24 3.82
N GLY A 31 -16.27 30.56 3.52
CA GLY A 31 -17.58 30.80 4.13
C GLY A 31 -17.85 30.13 5.48
N ASP A 32 -17.13 29.05 5.81
CA ASP A 32 -17.48 28.18 6.96
C ASP A 32 -16.51 28.30 8.15
N SER A 33 -15.65 29.31 8.17
CA SER A 33 -14.68 29.54 9.24
C SER A 33 -15.06 30.72 10.11
N LYS A 34 -15.09 30.49 11.43
CA LYS A 34 -15.33 31.54 12.43
C LYS A 34 -14.00 31.99 13.02
N LEU A 35 -13.67 33.29 12.87
CA LEU A 35 -12.50 33.85 13.53
C LEU A 35 -12.74 33.87 15.06
N LEU A 36 -11.86 33.20 15.80
CA LEU A 36 -11.88 33.15 17.27
C LEU A 36 -11.00 34.22 17.88
N GLU A 37 -9.81 34.41 17.31
CA GLU A 37 -8.80 35.35 17.87
C GLU A 37 -7.88 35.83 16.76
N GLU A 38 -7.47 37.08 16.85
CA GLU A 38 -6.44 37.67 16.01
C GLU A 38 -5.46 38.48 16.89
N ILE A 39 -4.19 38.12 16.84
CA ILE A 39 -3.13 38.80 17.58
C ILE A 39 -2.04 39.29 16.62
N PRO A 40 -1.37 40.39 16.90
CA PRO A 40 -0.24 40.81 16.09
C PRO A 40 0.91 39.79 16.18
N ASN A 41 1.55 39.54 15.04
CA ASN A 41 2.73 38.66 15.01
C ASN A 41 3.96 39.42 15.53
N PRO A 42 4.50 39.08 16.72
CA PRO A 42 5.62 39.82 17.29
C PRO A 42 6.95 39.58 16.57
N LEU A 43 7.05 38.53 15.74
CA LEU A 43 8.27 38.18 15.03
C LEU A 43 8.43 38.95 13.70
N GLY A 44 7.34 39.45 13.13
CA GLY A 44 7.35 40.13 11.83
C GLY A 44 7.68 39.21 10.64
N VAL A 45 7.79 37.90 10.88
CA VAL A 45 8.04 36.88 9.87
C VAL A 45 7.13 35.68 10.16
N ILE A 46 6.84 34.87 9.14
CA ILE A 46 6.10 33.63 9.31
C ILE A 46 7.02 32.63 10.04
N PRO A 47 6.68 32.17 11.27
CA PRO A 47 7.54 31.28 12.06
C PRO A 47 7.42 29.82 11.56
N ALA A 48 7.67 29.59 10.29
CA ALA A 48 7.61 28.28 9.68
C ALA A 48 8.70 28.13 8.64
N VAL A 49 9.45 27.05 8.74
CA VAL A 49 10.47 26.67 7.75
C VAL A 49 9.99 25.41 7.05
N ASN A 50 10.01 25.43 5.72
CA ASN A 50 9.61 24.29 4.92
C ASN A 50 10.83 23.38 4.68
N VAL A 51 10.84 22.23 5.35
CA VAL A 51 11.88 21.22 5.19
C VAL A 51 11.41 20.19 4.18
N PHE A 52 12.10 20.09 3.06
CA PHE A 52 11.79 19.12 2.01
C PHE A 52 12.57 17.83 2.21
N ASN A 53 11.90 16.70 2.08
CA ASN A 53 12.56 15.40 2.01
C ASN A 53 13.43 15.28 0.74
N LEU A 54 12.82 15.52 -0.41
CA LEU A 54 13.50 15.74 -1.70
C LEU A 54 12.86 16.97 -2.34
N ARG A 55 13.69 17.85 -2.95
CA ARG A 55 13.17 19.02 -3.64
C ARG A 55 12.48 18.63 -4.94
N GLY A 56 11.19 18.90 -5.03
CA GLY A 56 10.44 18.82 -6.27
C GLY A 56 10.62 20.08 -7.15
N ASN A 57 10.27 19.97 -8.43
CA ASN A 57 10.29 21.11 -9.36
C ASN A 57 9.24 22.18 -9.03
N LYS A 58 8.21 21.83 -8.26
CA LYS A 58 7.13 22.73 -7.84
C LYS A 58 7.27 23.06 -6.36
N ARG A 59 7.63 24.29 -6.05
CA ARG A 59 7.59 24.79 -4.67
C ARG A 59 6.13 25.06 -4.26
N PRO A 60 5.70 24.75 -3.04
CA PRO A 60 6.44 24.30 -1.84
C PRO A 60 6.34 22.80 -1.57
N ILE A 61 6.13 21.96 -2.56
CA ILE A 61 5.85 20.53 -2.40
C ILE A 61 7.14 19.73 -2.58
N GLY A 62 7.46 18.89 -1.59
CA GLY A 62 8.54 17.91 -1.67
C GLY A 62 8.09 16.61 -2.31
N ILE A 63 9.05 15.79 -2.72
CA ILE A 63 8.81 14.43 -3.24
C ILE A 63 8.97 13.45 -2.08
N SER A 64 8.02 12.53 -1.93
CA SER A 64 8.10 11.45 -0.95
C SER A 64 9.06 10.35 -1.45
N ASP A 65 9.88 9.81 -0.57
CA ASP A 65 10.68 8.61 -0.86
C ASP A 65 9.81 7.38 -1.18
N LEU A 66 8.56 7.40 -0.74
CA LEU A 66 7.62 6.31 -0.94
C LEU A 66 6.78 6.47 -2.22
N ALA A 67 6.99 7.52 -3.00
CA ALA A 67 6.17 7.77 -4.19
C ALA A 67 6.22 6.59 -5.18
N ASP A 68 7.42 6.10 -5.48
CA ASP A 68 7.61 4.97 -6.40
C ASP A 68 7.21 3.62 -5.77
N VAL A 69 7.33 3.51 -4.44
CA VAL A 69 6.94 2.31 -3.68
C VAL A 69 5.43 2.13 -3.64
N ALA A 70 4.66 3.22 -3.60
CA ALA A 70 3.20 3.17 -3.45
C ALA A 70 2.52 2.37 -4.57
N PHE A 71 2.95 2.55 -5.82
CA PHE A 71 2.40 1.81 -6.97
C PHE A 71 2.75 0.31 -6.91
N LEU A 72 3.98 -0.02 -6.52
CA LEU A 72 4.38 -1.42 -6.33
C LEU A 72 3.59 -2.07 -5.20
N GLN A 73 3.39 -1.37 -4.09
CA GLN A 73 2.61 -1.84 -2.96
C GLN A 73 1.15 -2.10 -3.35
N GLN A 74 0.53 -1.20 -4.12
CA GLN A 74 -0.82 -1.41 -4.63
C GLN A 74 -0.89 -2.64 -5.54
N SER A 75 0.11 -2.83 -6.40
CA SER A 75 0.19 -4.00 -7.28
C SER A 75 0.35 -5.30 -6.49
N ILE A 76 1.16 -5.32 -5.44
CA ILE A 76 1.30 -6.48 -4.53
C ILE A 76 -0.02 -6.80 -3.85
N TYR A 77 -0.75 -5.78 -3.38
CA TYR A 77 -2.06 -5.96 -2.76
C TYR A 77 -3.06 -6.63 -3.72
N ASN A 78 -3.08 -6.22 -4.99
CA ASN A 78 -3.93 -6.81 -6.00
C ASN A 78 -3.56 -8.28 -6.27
N ASP A 79 -2.26 -8.59 -6.40
CA ASP A 79 -1.78 -9.97 -6.59
C ASP A 79 -2.14 -10.87 -5.40
N TYR A 80 -2.04 -10.36 -4.18
CA TYR A 80 -2.49 -11.11 -2.99
C TYR A 80 -4.00 -11.36 -3.02
N SER A 81 -4.80 -10.40 -3.46
CA SER A 81 -6.24 -10.56 -3.58
C SER A 81 -6.61 -11.63 -4.61
N GLU A 82 -5.94 -11.64 -5.77
CA GLU A 82 -6.10 -12.70 -6.78
C GLU A 82 -5.69 -14.07 -6.25
N LYS A 83 -4.56 -14.15 -5.55
CA LYS A 83 -4.09 -15.38 -4.91
C LYS A 83 -5.13 -15.94 -3.94
N GLU A 84 -5.68 -15.11 -3.05
CA GLU A 84 -6.71 -15.52 -2.11
C GLU A 84 -7.98 -16.01 -2.81
N GLN A 85 -8.37 -15.35 -3.90
CA GLN A 85 -9.51 -15.78 -4.71
C GLN A 85 -9.26 -17.14 -5.37
N LEU A 86 -8.08 -17.36 -5.95
CA LEU A 86 -7.71 -18.65 -6.56
C LEU A 86 -7.66 -19.78 -5.52
N ILE A 87 -7.13 -19.53 -4.33
CA ILE A 87 -7.11 -20.49 -3.23
C ILE A 87 -8.55 -20.86 -2.85
N ARG A 88 -9.43 -19.87 -2.72
CA ARG A 88 -10.85 -20.09 -2.39
C ARG A 88 -11.53 -20.93 -3.46
N LEU A 89 -11.33 -20.62 -4.74
CA LEU A 89 -11.93 -21.39 -5.84
C LEU A 89 -11.36 -22.80 -5.92
N ALA A 90 -10.05 -22.98 -5.66
CA ALA A 90 -9.42 -24.30 -5.64
C ALA A 90 -9.92 -25.18 -4.49
N ASN A 91 -10.23 -24.58 -3.34
CA ASN A 91 -10.74 -25.29 -2.17
C ASN A 91 -12.25 -25.60 -2.25
N HIS A 92 -12.98 -24.99 -3.20
CA HIS A 92 -14.40 -25.21 -3.43
C HIS A 92 -14.66 -25.72 -4.85
N PRO A 93 -14.35 -27.02 -5.13
CA PRO A 93 -14.59 -27.60 -6.43
C PRO A 93 -16.08 -27.62 -6.77
N SER A 94 -16.40 -27.36 -8.03
CA SER A 94 -17.78 -27.37 -8.53
C SER A 94 -18.08 -28.73 -9.16
N LEU A 95 -19.19 -29.35 -8.73
CA LEU A 95 -19.70 -30.57 -9.34
C LEU A 95 -20.58 -30.21 -10.54
N VAL A 96 -20.25 -30.74 -11.69
CA VAL A 96 -21.07 -30.64 -12.89
C VAL A 96 -21.82 -31.94 -13.09
N LYS A 97 -23.14 -31.88 -13.21
CA LYS A 97 -24.01 -33.02 -13.46
C LYS A 97 -25.12 -32.66 -14.44
N THR A 98 -25.66 -33.67 -15.10
CA THR A 98 -26.90 -33.50 -15.89
C THR A 98 -28.12 -33.40 -14.97
N PRO A 99 -29.22 -32.74 -15.41
CA PRO A 99 -30.40 -32.54 -14.57
C PRO A 99 -31.02 -33.83 -14.01
N ASN A 100 -30.89 -34.95 -14.72
CA ASN A 100 -31.52 -36.22 -14.39
C ASN A 100 -30.66 -37.18 -13.56
N VAL A 101 -29.48 -36.73 -13.13
CA VAL A 101 -28.57 -37.55 -12.29
C VAL A 101 -28.58 -37.00 -10.90
N GLU A 102 -28.96 -37.84 -9.92
CA GLU A 102 -28.82 -37.49 -8.51
C GLU A 102 -27.36 -37.65 -8.08
N ALA A 103 -26.72 -36.53 -7.80
CA ALA A 103 -25.36 -36.50 -7.30
C ALA A 103 -25.19 -35.36 -6.31
N SER A 104 -24.51 -35.64 -5.22
CA SER A 104 -24.15 -34.64 -4.20
C SER A 104 -22.63 -34.52 -4.13
N ALA A 105 -22.14 -33.28 -3.89
CA ALA A 105 -20.73 -33.03 -3.65
C ALA A 105 -20.48 -33.02 -2.14
N GLY A 106 -19.48 -33.74 -1.68
CA GLY A 106 -19.08 -33.79 -0.28
C GLY A 106 -18.04 -34.89 -0.01
N ALA A 107 -17.34 -34.80 1.10
CA ALA A 107 -16.41 -35.85 1.50
C ALA A 107 -17.19 -37.12 1.78
N GLY A 108 -16.87 -38.20 1.04
CA GLY A 108 -17.56 -39.50 1.17
C GLY A 108 -18.91 -39.60 0.46
N ALA A 109 -19.30 -38.61 -0.36
CA ALA A 109 -20.50 -38.70 -1.18
C ALA A 109 -20.37 -39.83 -2.21
N ILE A 110 -21.39 -40.69 -2.27
CA ILE A 110 -21.51 -41.75 -3.29
C ILE A 110 -22.36 -41.22 -4.42
N ILE A 111 -21.84 -41.26 -5.64
CA ILE A 111 -22.55 -40.86 -6.84
C ILE A 111 -22.93 -42.14 -7.62
N GLU A 112 -24.21 -42.47 -7.67
CA GLU A 112 -24.71 -43.56 -8.47
C GLU A 112 -24.94 -43.09 -9.91
N ILE A 113 -24.34 -43.77 -10.86
CA ILE A 113 -24.41 -43.46 -12.28
C ILE A 113 -25.13 -44.61 -12.97
N PRO A 114 -26.24 -44.34 -13.73
CA PRO A 114 -26.89 -45.36 -14.55
C PRO A 114 -25.91 -46.01 -15.53
N GLU A 115 -26.02 -47.32 -15.72
CA GLU A 115 -25.13 -48.07 -16.62
C GLU A 115 -25.22 -47.60 -18.07
N ASP A 116 -26.38 -47.16 -18.49
CA ASP A 116 -26.66 -46.69 -19.87
C ASP A 116 -26.31 -45.23 -20.11
N LEU A 117 -25.72 -44.52 -19.14
CA LEU A 117 -25.38 -43.11 -19.31
C LEU A 117 -24.17 -42.94 -20.25
N ASP A 118 -24.34 -42.14 -21.28
CA ASP A 118 -23.23 -41.73 -22.17
C ASP A 118 -22.04 -41.20 -21.35
N SER A 119 -20.87 -41.60 -21.72
CA SER A 119 -19.62 -41.21 -21.05
C SER A 119 -19.43 -39.70 -20.97
N ALA A 120 -19.97 -38.95 -21.96
CA ALA A 120 -19.94 -37.50 -21.99
C ALA A 120 -20.87 -36.82 -20.96
N LEU A 121 -21.87 -37.56 -20.45
CA LEU A 121 -22.85 -37.04 -19.51
C LEU A 121 -22.54 -37.42 -18.03
N LYS A 122 -21.45 -38.12 -17.79
CA LYS A 122 -21.04 -38.50 -16.43
C LYS A 122 -20.72 -37.26 -15.61
N PRO A 123 -21.12 -37.21 -14.33
CA PRO A 123 -20.73 -36.14 -13.44
C PRO A 123 -19.20 -36.01 -13.34
N TYR A 124 -18.73 -34.78 -13.36
CA TYR A 124 -17.30 -34.48 -13.19
C TYR A 124 -17.11 -33.24 -12.33
N ILE A 125 -15.93 -33.14 -11.75
CA ILE A 125 -15.56 -32.02 -10.91
C ILE A 125 -14.71 -31.04 -11.70
N ILE A 126 -15.13 -29.78 -11.71
CA ILE A 126 -14.30 -28.68 -12.19
C ILE A 126 -13.61 -28.06 -11.01
N GLN A 127 -12.29 -28.08 -11.05
CA GLN A 127 -11.44 -27.44 -10.06
C GLN A 127 -10.36 -26.65 -10.78
N PRO A 128 -10.19 -25.35 -10.49
CA PRO A 128 -9.07 -24.60 -10.99
C PRO A 128 -7.75 -25.26 -10.56
N SER A 129 -6.81 -25.39 -11.47
CA SER A 129 -5.49 -25.93 -11.12
C SER A 129 -4.72 -24.88 -10.31
N GLY A 130 -4.12 -25.29 -9.18
CA GLY A 130 -3.27 -24.44 -8.35
C GLY A 130 -1.93 -24.06 -8.97
N GLN A 131 -1.65 -24.49 -10.21
CA GLN A 131 -0.37 -24.26 -10.89
C GLN A 131 -0.02 -22.77 -11.06
N ASN A 132 -1.02 -21.89 -11.13
CA ASN A 132 -0.80 -20.45 -11.27
C ASN A 132 -0.37 -19.77 -9.96
N LEU A 133 -0.54 -20.41 -8.81
CA LEU A 133 -0.20 -19.84 -7.50
C LEU A 133 1.30 -19.58 -7.35
N ASP A 134 2.14 -20.48 -7.83
CA ASP A 134 3.60 -20.30 -7.78
C ASP A 134 4.04 -19.11 -8.66
N GLY A 135 3.39 -18.95 -9.81
CA GLY A 135 3.62 -17.79 -10.69
C GLY A 135 3.30 -16.46 -10.01
N ILE A 136 2.14 -16.39 -9.35
CA ILE A 136 1.72 -15.19 -8.59
C ILE A 136 2.68 -14.93 -7.43
N MET A 137 3.06 -15.95 -6.66
CA MET A 137 4.01 -15.80 -5.55
C MET A 137 5.36 -15.29 -6.03
N LYS A 138 5.86 -15.80 -7.16
CA LYS A 138 7.10 -15.32 -7.76
C LYS A 138 6.99 -13.86 -8.25
N CYS A 139 5.84 -13.49 -8.80
CA CYS A 139 5.56 -12.11 -9.20
C CYS A 139 5.58 -11.18 -7.99
N ILE A 140 4.93 -11.55 -6.90
CA ILE A 140 4.93 -10.80 -5.63
C ILE A 140 6.37 -10.65 -5.11
N GLN A 141 7.16 -11.73 -5.09
CA GLN A 141 8.53 -11.68 -4.61
C GLN A 141 9.39 -10.73 -5.46
N ASN A 142 9.27 -10.76 -6.78
CA ASN A 142 9.97 -9.85 -7.67
C ASN A 142 9.62 -8.37 -7.40
N LYS A 143 8.35 -8.07 -7.07
CA LYS A 143 7.91 -6.72 -6.70
C LYS A 143 8.46 -6.30 -5.33
N VAL A 144 8.50 -7.20 -4.37
CA VAL A 144 9.14 -6.97 -3.06
C VAL A 144 10.62 -6.68 -3.23
N ASP A 145 11.34 -7.47 -4.04
CA ASP A 145 12.76 -7.25 -4.35
C ASP A 145 12.99 -5.91 -5.08
N ALA A 146 12.02 -5.47 -5.89
CA ALA A 146 12.07 -4.14 -6.51
C ALA A 146 11.92 -3.02 -5.48
N ILE A 147 11.01 -3.16 -4.51
CA ILE A 147 10.88 -2.21 -3.39
C ILE A 147 12.16 -2.14 -2.59
N ASP A 148 12.77 -3.28 -2.25
CA ASP A 148 14.02 -3.35 -1.49
C ASP A 148 15.16 -2.63 -2.22
N ARG A 149 15.22 -2.74 -3.54
CA ARG A 149 16.20 -2.01 -4.38
C ARG A 149 15.96 -0.52 -4.40
N ILE A 150 14.70 -0.08 -4.56
CA ILE A 150 14.35 1.35 -4.59
C ILE A 150 14.61 2.01 -3.25
N THR A 151 14.31 1.31 -2.16
CA THR A 151 14.47 1.84 -0.79
C THR A 151 15.89 1.66 -0.23
N HIS A 152 16.75 0.88 -0.90
CA HIS A 152 18.06 0.43 -0.40
C HIS A 152 17.99 -0.31 0.95
N MET A 153 16.90 -1.02 1.20
CA MET A 153 16.65 -1.76 2.45
C MET A 153 16.88 -3.27 2.33
N GLY A 154 17.41 -3.75 1.23
CA GLY A 154 17.62 -5.18 0.99
C GLY A 154 18.51 -5.83 2.05
N SER A 155 19.57 -5.15 2.49
CA SER A 155 20.46 -5.62 3.54
C SER A 155 19.78 -5.74 4.91
N VAL A 156 18.84 -4.85 5.22
CA VAL A 156 18.11 -4.86 6.50
C VAL A 156 17.11 -6.00 6.55
N ARG A 157 16.56 -6.39 5.40
CA ARG A 157 15.58 -7.48 5.28
C ARG A 157 16.19 -8.86 5.08
N ALA A 158 17.47 -8.95 4.74
CA ALA A 158 18.18 -10.21 4.53
C ALA A 158 18.36 -10.98 5.85
N THR A 159 17.25 -11.46 6.43
CA THR A 159 17.21 -12.24 7.69
C THR A 159 17.28 -13.73 7.46
N GLY A 160 17.92 -14.24 6.44
CA GLY A 160 17.99 -15.67 6.24
C GLY A 160 19.01 -16.12 5.21
N SER A 161 19.85 -17.04 5.60
CA SER A 161 20.65 -18.03 4.85
C SER A 161 21.50 -17.58 3.63
N GLN A 162 21.36 -16.43 3.08
CA GLN A 162 22.35 -15.85 2.20
C GLN A 162 23.22 -14.91 3.04
N ILE A 163 24.28 -15.45 3.60
CA ILE A 163 25.37 -14.65 4.18
C ILE A 163 25.97 -13.88 3.03
N ALA A 164 25.43 -12.69 2.77
CA ALA A 164 26.11 -11.71 1.95
C ALA A 164 27.49 -11.50 2.59
N SER A 165 28.54 -11.48 1.78
CA SER A 165 29.88 -11.23 2.32
C SER A 165 29.84 -9.91 3.09
N GLY A 166 30.63 -9.78 4.16
CA GLY A 166 30.66 -8.54 4.95
C GLY A 166 30.90 -7.29 4.10
N ILE A 167 31.59 -7.43 2.97
CA ILE A 167 31.81 -6.36 1.97
C ILE A 167 30.50 -5.97 1.27
N ALA A 168 29.66 -6.94 0.88
CA ALA A 168 28.39 -6.65 0.23
C ALA A 168 27.43 -5.91 1.18
N LEU A 169 27.33 -6.35 2.43
CA LEU A 169 26.57 -5.67 3.49
C LEU A 169 27.08 -4.25 3.72
N GLN A 170 28.41 -4.08 3.80
CA GLN A 170 29.01 -2.77 3.98
C GLN A 170 28.67 -1.82 2.83
N THR A 171 28.67 -2.30 1.59
CA THR A 171 28.31 -1.50 0.40
C THR A 171 26.85 -1.07 0.43
N GLU A 172 25.94 -1.97 0.79
CA GLU A 172 24.51 -1.63 0.91
C GLU A 172 24.25 -0.63 2.06
N PHE A 173 24.92 -0.79 3.19
CA PHE A 173 24.85 0.19 4.28
C PHE A 173 25.43 1.55 3.88
N GLN A 174 26.45 1.60 3.02
CA GLN A 174 26.96 2.87 2.51
C GLN A 174 25.94 3.63 1.67
N LEU A 175 25.16 2.93 0.83
CA LEU A 175 24.07 3.54 0.06
C LEU A 175 22.96 4.10 0.95
N LEU A 176 22.55 3.35 1.99
CA LEU A 176 21.59 3.81 2.98
C LEU A 176 22.12 5.03 3.75
N ASN A 177 23.37 4.98 4.20
CA ASN A 177 24.02 6.09 4.90
C ASN A 177 24.14 7.34 4.02
N ALA A 178 24.41 7.20 2.73
CA ALA A 178 24.47 8.32 1.80
C ALA A 178 23.11 9.04 1.71
N ARG A 179 22.02 8.30 1.64
CA ARG A 179 20.66 8.88 1.68
C ARG A 179 20.35 9.56 3.01
N LEU A 180 20.75 8.97 4.13
CA LEU A 180 20.54 9.57 5.45
C LEU A 180 21.36 10.87 5.59
N SER A 181 22.59 10.90 5.08
CA SER A 181 23.42 12.10 5.08
C SER A 181 22.79 13.21 4.24
N GLU A 182 22.27 12.90 3.05
CA GLU A 182 21.57 13.89 2.22
C GLU A 182 20.38 14.52 2.96
N LYS A 183 19.61 13.70 3.69
CA LYS A 183 18.49 14.22 4.50
C LYS A 183 18.95 15.06 5.69
N ALA A 184 20.03 14.66 6.34
CA ALA A 184 20.62 15.44 7.41
C ALA A 184 21.09 16.82 6.91
N ASP A 185 21.71 16.88 5.72
CA ASP A 185 22.14 18.13 5.08
C ASP A 185 20.93 19.04 4.77
N TYR A 186 19.79 18.48 4.33
CA TYR A 186 18.56 19.28 4.13
C TYR A 186 17.99 19.83 5.44
N LEU A 187 18.06 19.08 6.52
CA LEU A 187 17.64 19.54 7.85
C LEU A 187 18.56 20.64 8.36
N GLU A 188 19.89 20.43 8.29
CA GLU A 188 20.88 21.42 8.72
C GLU A 188 20.77 22.74 7.96
N ASN A 189 20.53 22.69 6.64
CA ASN A 189 20.34 23.88 5.82
C ASN A 189 18.99 24.58 6.09
N SER A 190 18.09 24.00 6.87
CA SER A 190 16.80 24.57 7.23
C SER A 190 16.79 25.25 8.60
N GLU A 191 17.80 25.02 9.43
CA GLU A 191 18.03 25.72 10.69
C GLU A 191 18.64 27.11 10.46
#